data_c026ec60dd14305b2934289c545c5cb2
#
_entry.id   c026ec60dd14305b2934289c545c5cb2
#
_cell.length_a   1.000
_cell.length_b   1.000
_cell.length_c   1.000
_cell.angle_alpha   90.00
_cell.angle_beta   90.00
_cell.angle_gamma   90.00
#
_symmetry.space_group_name_H-M   'P 1'
#
loop_
_entity.id
_entity.type
_entity.pdbx_description
1 polymer ?
#
loop_
_entity_poly.entity_id
_entity_poly.type
_entity_poly.pdbx_seq_one_letter_code
_entity_poly.pdbx_strand_id
1 'polypeptide(L)'
;MKEIPDYEKYPVSEEEMGKRYKNWTKALARMAVLLYTVGKEVGGEKFVERLKEENRERGKRDAATIMKIVGCKPEDFKDCMKIPKMVDFIDDRYANFWDGYVENTPKAFEKELFTCPVTEPWSKAPDLCEVLIGESLRSFVKALNPKFKTEGFTKLLTKGDKCCRYRVELEED
;
A
#
# COMPACT_ATOMS: atom_id res chain seq x y z
N MET A 1 -3.90 10.80 40.34
CA MET A 1 -4.08 10.08 39.05
C MET A 1 -5.20 10.78 38.30
N LYS A 2 -5.01 11.10 37.01
CA LYS A 2 -6.13 11.55 36.19
C LYS A 2 -7.06 10.34 35.98
N GLU A 3 -8.35 10.54 36.22
CA GLU A 3 -9.35 9.50 35.91
C GLU A 3 -9.27 9.15 34.41
N ILE A 4 -9.30 7.88 34.11
CA ILE A 4 -9.39 7.40 32.73
C ILE A 4 -10.78 7.81 32.22
N PRO A 5 -10.88 8.57 31.12
CA PRO A 5 -12.17 8.96 30.58
C PRO A 5 -13.02 7.73 30.27
N ASP A 6 -14.25 7.74 30.72
CA ASP A 6 -15.25 6.77 30.33
C ASP A 6 -15.69 7.06 28.89
N TYR A 7 -15.16 6.29 27.93
CA TYR A 7 -15.40 6.51 26.50
C TYR A 7 -16.87 6.27 26.10
N GLU A 8 -17.63 5.54 26.91
CA GLU A 8 -19.07 5.37 26.67
C GLU A 8 -19.86 6.65 27.00
N LYS A 9 -19.35 7.47 27.96
CA LYS A 9 -19.93 8.76 28.30
C LYS A 9 -19.56 9.90 27.35
N TYR A 10 -18.50 9.72 26.56
CA TYR A 10 -17.98 10.74 25.66
C TYR A 10 -17.86 10.19 24.25
N PRO A 11 -19.01 9.96 23.55
CA PRO A 11 -19.00 9.49 22.19
C PRO A 11 -18.23 10.50 21.32
N VAL A 12 -17.26 10.00 20.58
CA VAL A 12 -16.46 10.80 19.68
C VAL A 12 -17.22 10.93 18.35
N SER A 13 -17.39 12.15 17.84
CA SER A 13 -18.02 12.34 16.54
C SER A 13 -17.20 11.73 15.40
N GLU A 14 -17.84 11.41 14.27
CA GLU A 14 -17.14 10.88 13.07
C GLU A 14 -16.03 11.83 12.59
N GLU A 15 -16.25 13.14 12.66
CA GLU A 15 -15.24 14.12 12.31
C GLU A 15 -14.02 14.06 13.24
N GLU A 16 -14.24 13.95 14.53
CA GLU A 16 -13.18 13.84 15.51
C GLU A 16 -12.44 12.49 15.37
N MET A 17 -13.16 11.39 15.10
CA MET A 17 -12.55 10.10 14.79
C MET A 17 -11.68 10.19 13.54
N GLY A 18 -12.14 10.87 12.50
CA GLY A 18 -11.35 11.11 11.28
C GLY A 18 -10.06 11.90 11.56
N LYS A 19 -10.12 12.93 12.42
CA LYS A 19 -8.93 13.68 12.84
C LYS A 19 -7.95 12.80 13.64
N ARG A 20 -8.44 12.00 14.56
CA ARG A 20 -7.63 11.05 15.36
C ARG A 20 -6.96 10.00 14.48
N TYR A 21 -7.72 9.44 13.53
CA TYR A 21 -7.18 8.49 12.54
C TYR A 21 -6.03 9.11 11.73
N LYS A 22 -6.23 10.32 11.17
CA LYS A 22 -5.17 11.03 10.42
C LYS A 22 -3.92 11.29 11.28
N ASN A 23 -4.10 11.73 12.52
CA ASN A 23 -2.98 11.97 13.43
C ASN A 23 -2.23 10.69 13.79
N TRP A 24 -2.96 9.59 14.02
CA TRP A 24 -2.40 8.28 14.32
C TRP A 24 -1.64 7.72 13.13
N THR A 25 -2.21 7.81 11.92
CA THR A 25 -1.54 7.41 10.67
C THR A 25 -0.22 8.17 10.47
N LYS A 26 -0.22 9.49 10.68
CA LYS A 26 1.01 10.29 10.59
C LYS A 26 2.04 9.93 11.66
N ALA A 27 1.61 9.63 12.89
CA ALA A 27 2.51 9.20 13.95
C ALA A 27 3.19 7.87 13.63
N LEU A 28 2.42 6.88 13.15
CA LEU A 28 2.94 5.58 12.70
C LEU A 28 3.87 5.74 11.49
N ALA A 29 3.52 6.61 10.54
CA ALA A 29 4.36 6.87 9.37
C ALA A 29 5.71 7.51 9.75
N ARG A 30 5.74 8.43 10.73
CA ARG A 30 7.00 9.00 11.27
C ARG A 30 7.83 7.94 11.99
N MET A 31 7.19 7.06 12.75
CA MET A 31 7.88 5.95 13.40
C MET A 31 8.50 5.00 12.36
N ALA A 32 7.80 4.69 11.28
CA ALA A 32 8.32 3.87 10.19
C ALA A 32 9.58 4.51 9.56
N VAL A 33 9.58 5.83 9.31
CA VAL A 33 10.76 6.56 8.82
C VAL A 33 11.92 6.44 9.80
N LEU A 34 11.67 6.68 11.09
CA LEU A 34 12.71 6.59 12.13
C LEU A 34 13.33 5.20 12.17
N LEU A 35 12.51 4.15 12.25
CA LEU A 35 12.98 2.77 12.31
C LEU A 35 13.74 2.35 11.03
N TYR A 36 13.26 2.80 9.87
CA TYR A 36 13.92 2.55 8.60
C TYR A 36 15.29 3.24 8.54
N THR A 37 15.34 4.52 8.91
CA THR A 37 16.60 5.31 8.90
C THR A 37 17.63 4.69 9.82
N VAL A 38 17.27 4.44 11.09
CA VAL A 38 18.16 3.81 12.06
C VAL A 38 18.57 2.40 11.62
N GLY A 39 17.63 1.60 11.13
CA GLY A 39 17.92 0.25 10.64
C GLY A 39 18.88 0.25 9.44
N LYS A 40 18.73 1.20 8.52
CA LYS A 40 19.62 1.38 7.37
C LYS A 40 21.01 1.87 7.79
N GLU A 41 21.10 2.78 8.77
CA GLU A 41 22.37 3.24 9.32
C GLU A 41 23.15 2.12 10.03
N VAL A 42 22.47 1.29 10.81
CA VAL A 42 23.11 0.21 11.60
C VAL A 42 23.36 -1.04 10.78
N GLY A 43 22.40 -1.45 9.95
CA GLY A 43 22.42 -2.73 9.20
C GLY A 43 22.78 -2.60 7.73
N GLY A 44 22.88 -1.38 7.19
CA GLY A 44 23.20 -1.12 5.79
C GLY A 44 22.25 -1.80 4.81
N GLU A 45 22.79 -2.20 3.66
CA GLU A 45 22.02 -2.87 2.60
C GLU A 45 21.43 -4.22 3.06
N LYS A 46 22.07 -4.92 4.01
CA LYS A 46 21.52 -6.18 4.54
C LYS A 46 20.18 -5.99 5.23
N PHE A 47 20.04 -4.90 5.98
CA PHE A 47 18.75 -4.53 6.60
C PHE A 47 17.70 -4.23 5.55
N VAL A 48 18.06 -3.45 4.52
CA VAL A 48 17.13 -3.05 3.45
C VAL A 48 16.66 -4.29 2.67
N GLU A 49 17.57 -5.19 2.29
CA GLU A 49 17.20 -6.42 1.57
C GLU A 49 16.31 -7.34 2.44
N ARG A 50 16.62 -7.49 3.72
CA ARG A 50 15.76 -8.25 4.62
C ARG A 50 14.36 -7.65 4.73
N LEU A 51 14.26 -6.32 4.79
CA LEU A 51 12.98 -5.63 4.83
C LEU A 51 12.18 -5.82 3.53
N LYS A 52 12.84 -5.81 2.37
CA LYS A 52 12.23 -6.13 1.08
C LYS A 52 11.69 -7.56 1.05
N GLU A 53 12.47 -8.54 1.50
CA GLU A 53 12.04 -9.95 1.58
C GLU A 53 10.76 -10.10 2.42
N GLU A 54 10.72 -9.50 3.62
CA GLU A 54 9.55 -9.56 4.49
C GLU A 54 8.32 -8.91 3.83
N ASN A 55 8.51 -7.83 3.07
CA ASN A 55 7.42 -7.20 2.35
C ASN A 55 6.95 -8.00 1.13
N ARG A 56 7.84 -8.73 0.46
CA ARG A 56 7.44 -9.70 -0.58
C ARG A 56 6.56 -10.80 0.00
N GLU A 57 6.95 -11.37 1.15
CA GLU A 57 6.14 -12.39 1.83
C GLU A 57 4.82 -11.82 2.34
N ARG A 58 4.80 -10.57 2.82
CA ARG A 58 3.57 -9.88 3.17
C ARG A 58 2.63 -9.76 1.97
N GLY A 59 3.13 -9.30 0.81
CA GLY A 59 2.32 -9.16 -0.41
C GLY A 59 1.63 -10.47 -0.82
N LYS A 60 2.33 -11.61 -0.72
CA LYS A 60 1.74 -12.93 -1.00
C LYS A 60 0.63 -13.28 -0.01
N ARG A 61 0.86 -13.06 1.29
CA ARG A 61 -0.15 -13.32 2.34
C ARG A 61 -1.38 -12.43 2.19
N ASP A 62 -1.16 -11.15 1.87
CA ASP A 62 -2.23 -10.18 1.67
C ASP A 62 -3.09 -10.56 0.45
N ALA A 63 -2.48 -10.96 -0.66
CA ALA A 63 -3.20 -11.45 -1.84
C ALA A 63 -4.11 -12.64 -1.49
N ALA A 64 -3.58 -13.66 -0.81
CA ALA A 64 -4.34 -14.84 -0.41
C ALA A 64 -5.50 -14.48 0.54
N THR A 65 -5.24 -13.59 1.50
CA THR A 65 -6.23 -13.13 2.48
C THR A 65 -7.35 -12.34 1.80
N ILE A 66 -7.01 -11.39 0.94
CA ILE A 66 -7.98 -10.53 0.27
C ILE A 66 -8.79 -11.32 -0.74
N MET A 67 -8.17 -12.21 -1.54
CA MET A 67 -8.90 -13.12 -2.43
C MET A 67 -9.98 -13.89 -1.67
N LYS A 68 -9.64 -14.43 -0.50
CA LYS A 68 -10.61 -15.15 0.35
C LYS A 68 -11.77 -14.25 0.80
N ILE A 69 -11.47 -13.01 1.19
CA ILE A 69 -12.49 -12.05 1.69
C ILE A 69 -13.42 -11.62 0.55
N VAL A 70 -12.88 -11.31 -0.64
CA VAL A 70 -13.67 -10.85 -1.79
C VAL A 70 -14.27 -11.99 -2.61
N GLY A 71 -14.03 -13.25 -2.22
CA GLY A 71 -14.56 -14.44 -2.87
C GLY A 71 -13.97 -14.69 -4.25
N CYS A 72 -12.68 -14.40 -4.43
CA CYS A 72 -11.93 -14.70 -5.66
C CYS A 72 -10.94 -15.85 -5.45
N LYS A 73 -10.53 -16.46 -6.57
CA LYS A 73 -9.49 -17.49 -6.64
C LYS A 73 -8.45 -17.10 -7.70
N PRO A 74 -7.22 -17.64 -7.67
CA PRO A 74 -6.20 -17.35 -8.69
C PRO A 74 -6.69 -17.55 -10.12
N GLU A 75 -7.52 -18.58 -10.37
CA GLU A 75 -8.08 -18.89 -11.69
C GLU A 75 -9.02 -17.80 -12.22
N ASP A 76 -9.49 -16.91 -11.35
CA ASP A 76 -10.32 -15.78 -11.74
C ASP A 76 -9.52 -14.64 -12.40
N PHE A 77 -8.20 -14.60 -12.18
CA PHE A 77 -7.30 -13.56 -12.68
C PHE A 77 -6.63 -13.98 -14.00
N LYS A 78 -7.44 -14.41 -15.00
CA LYS A 78 -6.93 -14.77 -16.34
C LYS A 78 -6.41 -13.57 -17.11
N ASP A 79 -6.89 -12.40 -16.77
CA ASP A 79 -6.55 -11.10 -17.33
C ASP A 79 -6.58 -10.00 -16.25
N CYS A 80 -6.25 -8.77 -16.63
CA CYS A 80 -6.17 -7.65 -15.68
C CYS A 80 -7.53 -7.09 -15.22
N MET A 81 -8.64 -7.49 -15.83
CA MET A 81 -9.97 -6.90 -15.58
C MET A 81 -10.49 -7.07 -14.14
N LYS A 82 -9.99 -8.07 -13.40
CA LYS A 82 -10.40 -8.30 -12.00
C LYS A 82 -9.46 -7.67 -10.96
N ILE A 83 -8.33 -7.09 -11.38
CA ILE A 83 -7.39 -6.42 -10.47
C ILE A 83 -8.08 -5.29 -9.69
N PRO A 84 -8.94 -4.44 -10.31
CA PRO A 84 -9.67 -3.39 -9.59
C PRO A 84 -10.37 -3.89 -8.33
N LYS A 85 -11.07 -5.02 -8.41
CA LYS A 85 -11.80 -5.59 -7.26
C LYS A 85 -10.91 -5.83 -6.04
N MET A 86 -9.64 -6.21 -6.25
CA MET A 86 -8.68 -6.44 -5.19
C MET A 86 -8.13 -5.13 -4.64
N VAL A 87 -7.82 -4.21 -5.54
CA VAL A 87 -7.20 -2.92 -5.20
C VAL A 87 -8.19 -2.01 -4.49
N ASP A 88 -9.41 -1.88 -5.01
CA ASP A 88 -10.47 -1.07 -4.40
C ASP A 88 -10.79 -1.57 -2.98
N PHE A 89 -10.80 -2.90 -2.78
CA PHE A 89 -10.98 -3.45 -1.43
C PHE A 89 -9.89 -2.97 -0.45
N ILE A 90 -8.63 -2.85 -0.93
CA ILE A 90 -7.52 -2.34 -0.12
C ILE A 90 -7.71 -0.85 0.15
N ASP A 91 -8.00 -0.09 -0.90
CA ASP A 91 -8.08 1.37 -0.84
C ASP A 91 -9.25 1.83 0.03
N ASP A 92 -10.41 1.19 -0.07
CA ASP A 92 -11.58 1.47 0.77
C ASP A 92 -11.35 1.22 2.26
N ARG A 93 -10.45 0.28 2.61
CA ARG A 93 -10.20 -0.08 4.01
C ARG A 93 -9.03 0.62 4.65
N TYR A 94 -7.99 0.90 3.87
CA TYR A 94 -6.71 1.34 4.42
C TYR A 94 -6.38 2.80 4.13
N ALA A 95 -7.11 3.45 3.24
CA ALA A 95 -6.77 4.80 2.91
C ALA A 95 -7.92 5.63 2.33
N ASN A 96 -8.02 6.87 2.73
CA ASN A 96 -8.72 7.90 1.99
C ASN A 96 -7.84 8.32 0.80
N PHE A 97 -7.65 7.41 -0.16
CA PHE A 97 -7.00 7.77 -1.41
C PHE A 97 -8.03 8.44 -2.31
N TRP A 98 -7.63 9.54 -2.88
CA TRP A 98 -8.29 10.02 -4.08
C TRP A 98 -7.49 9.44 -5.25
N ASP A 99 -8.14 8.60 -6.04
CA ASP A 99 -7.51 7.82 -7.09
C ASP A 99 -8.32 7.78 -8.38
N GLY A 100 -7.77 7.21 -9.41
CA GLY A 100 -8.42 6.97 -10.68
C GLY A 100 -7.71 5.90 -11.51
N TYR A 101 -8.50 5.24 -12.34
CA TYR A 101 -7.97 4.30 -13.33
C TYR A 101 -7.53 5.04 -14.59
N VAL A 102 -6.28 4.81 -15.00
CA VAL A 102 -5.74 5.30 -16.27
C VAL A 102 -6.02 4.29 -17.38
N GLU A 103 -5.89 3.01 -17.05
CA GLU A 103 -6.19 1.90 -17.96
C GLU A 103 -6.80 0.74 -17.19
N ASN A 104 -7.81 0.10 -17.77
CA ASN A 104 -8.38 -1.15 -17.29
C ASN A 104 -8.83 -1.99 -18.49
N THR A 105 -7.91 -2.76 -19.02
CA THR A 105 -8.09 -3.64 -20.18
C THR A 105 -7.71 -5.08 -19.81
N PRO A 106 -8.05 -6.09 -20.62
CA PRO A 106 -7.59 -7.45 -20.37
C PRO A 106 -6.05 -7.56 -20.28
N LYS A 107 -5.31 -6.73 -21.02
CA LYS A 107 -3.84 -6.78 -21.09
C LYS A 107 -3.15 -5.96 -20.03
N ALA A 108 -3.77 -4.87 -19.56
CA ALA A 108 -3.15 -3.96 -18.64
C ALA A 108 -4.14 -3.29 -17.70
N PHE A 109 -3.65 -3.03 -16.50
CA PHE A 109 -4.29 -2.24 -15.47
C PHE A 109 -3.32 -1.15 -15.03
N GLU A 110 -3.77 0.10 -15.00
CA GLU A 110 -2.97 1.23 -14.53
C GLU A 110 -3.80 2.15 -13.65
N LYS A 111 -3.24 2.54 -12.51
CA LYS A 111 -3.91 3.36 -11.49
C LYS A 111 -3.02 4.53 -11.07
N GLU A 112 -3.66 5.68 -10.85
CA GLU A 112 -3.06 6.85 -10.20
C GLU A 112 -3.73 7.12 -8.86
N LEU A 113 -2.91 7.47 -7.86
CA LEU A 113 -3.35 7.91 -6.54
C LEU A 113 -2.85 9.34 -6.33
N PHE A 114 -3.78 10.26 -6.13
CA PHE A 114 -3.50 11.72 -6.02
C PHE A 114 -3.29 12.18 -4.58
N THR A 115 -3.72 11.38 -3.60
CA THR A 115 -3.50 11.64 -2.18
C THR A 115 -2.97 10.41 -1.47
N CYS A 116 -2.13 10.60 -0.47
CA CYS A 116 -1.64 9.52 0.38
C CYS A 116 -1.36 10.06 1.79
N PRO A 117 -1.92 9.47 2.83
CA PRO A 117 -1.79 9.98 4.20
C PRO A 117 -0.36 9.94 4.74
N VAL A 118 0.53 9.16 4.14
CA VAL A 118 1.93 9.04 4.56
C VAL A 118 2.90 9.90 3.75
N THR A 119 2.42 10.63 2.73
CA THR A 119 3.29 11.41 1.82
C THR A 119 4.21 12.36 2.59
N GLU A 120 3.66 13.19 3.48
CA GLU A 120 4.45 14.19 4.23
C GLU A 120 5.54 13.53 5.09
N PRO A 121 5.27 12.55 5.95
CA PRO A 121 6.34 11.93 6.74
C PRO A 121 7.32 11.10 5.89
N TRP A 122 6.86 10.38 4.85
CA TRP A 122 7.72 9.49 4.06
C TRP A 122 8.56 10.21 2.99
N SER A 123 8.26 11.46 2.65
CA SER A 123 9.14 12.27 1.79
C SER A 123 10.53 12.51 2.39
N LYS A 124 10.70 12.29 3.70
CA LYS A 124 12.01 12.32 4.38
C LYS A 124 12.86 11.06 4.15
N ALA A 125 12.26 9.97 3.69
CA ALA A 125 12.90 8.73 3.28
C ALA A 125 12.16 8.18 2.04
N PRO A 126 12.29 8.82 0.87
CA PRO A 126 11.42 8.56 -0.29
C PRO A 126 11.55 7.16 -0.88
N ASP A 127 12.65 6.45 -0.64
CA ASP A 127 12.87 5.05 -0.98
C ASP A 127 12.05 4.08 -0.10
N LEU A 128 11.62 4.51 1.08
CA LEU A 128 10.82 3.69 2.00
C LEU A 128 9.51 3.20 1.36
N CYS A 129 8.84 4.04 0.57
CA CYS A 129 7.62 3.66 -0.12
C CYS A 129 7.86 2.47 -1.07
N GLU A 130 8.94 2.51 -1.84
CA GLU A 130 9.30 1.42 -2.75
C GLU A 130 9.68 0.15 -1.99
N VAL A 131 10.45 0.26 -0.91
CA VAL A 131 10.86 -0.88 -0.07
C VAL A 131 9.67 -1.56 0.61
N LEU A 132 8.72 -0.79 1.14
CA LEU A 132 7.59 -1.35 1.88
C LEU A 132 6.41 -1.71 0.98
N ILE A 133 6.01 -0.80 0.11
CA ILE A 133 4.79 -0.93 -0.68
C ILE A 133 5.09 -1.48 -2.07
N GLY A 134 6.14 -1.01 -2.74
CA GLY A 134 6.51 -1.47 -4.07
C GLY A 134 6.84 -2.97 -4.08
N GLU A 135 7.65 -3.45 -3.13
CA GLU A 135 7.97 -4.88 -3.01
C GLU A 135 6.74 -5.75 -2.68
N SER A 136 5.88 -5.25 -1.78
CA SER A 136 4.62 -5.92 -1.46
C SER A 136 3.69 -5.98 -2.68
N LEU A 137 3.56 -4.87 -3.43
CA LEU A 137 2.73 -4.79 -4.63
C LEU A 137 3.18 -5.80 -5.71
N ARG A 138 4.50 -5.87 -6.00
CA ARG A 138 5.04 -6.84 -6.97
C ARG A 138 4.67 -8.27 -6.61
N SER A 139 4.84 -8.63 -5.34
CA SER A 139 4.54 -9.99 -4.87
C SER A 139 3.05 -10.27 -4.78
N PHE A 140 2.25 -9.27 -4.41
CA PHE A 140 0.79 -9.33 -4.42
C PHE A 140 0.26 -9.63 -5.81
N VAL A 141 0.69 -8.85 -6.81
CA VAL A 141 0.27 -8.99 -8.20
C VAL A 141 0.65 -10.38 -8.76
N LYS A 142 1.89 -10.84 -8.52
CA LYS A 142 2.33 -12.17 -8.93
C LYS A 142 1.60 -13.31 -8.23
N ALA A 143 1.11 -13.10 -7.02
CA ALA A 143 0.30 -14.08 -6.31
C ALA A 143 -1.13 -14.19 -6.85
N LEU A 144 -1.66 -13.15 -7.51
CA LEU A 144 -2.92 -13.23 -8.24
C LEU A 144 -2.78 -14.07 -9.51
N ASN A 145 -1.75 -13.78 -10.32
CA ASN A 145 -1.40 -14.53 -11.51
C ASN A 145 0.12 -14.41 -11.76
N PRO A 146 0.87 -15.53 -11.88
CA PRO A 146 2.32 -15.51 -12.15
C PRO A 146 2.72 -14.77 -13.44
N LYS A 147 1.81 -14.67 -14.42
CA LYS A 147 2.01 -13.93 -15.68
C LYS A 147 1.83 -12.42 -15.54
N PHE A 148 1.34 -11.93 -14.41
CA PHE A 148 1.27 -10.49 -14.18
C PHE A 148 2.65 -9.92 -13.88
N LYS A 149 2.99 -8.84 -14.58
CA LYS A 149 4.18 -8.03 -14.36
C LYS A 149 3.83 -6.66 -13.83
N THR A 150 4.67 -6.15 -12.94
CA THR A 150 4.67 -4.75 -12.53
C THR A 150 6.07 -4.33 -12.14
N GLU A 151 6.47 -3.13 -12.57
CA GLU A 151 7.72 -2.48 -12.13
C GLU A 151 7.60 -1.87 -10.72
N GLY A 152 6.40 -1.94 -10.11
CA GLY A 152 6.09 -1.20 -8.92
C GLY A 152 5.58 0.21 -9.26
N PHE A 153 6.01 1.19 -8.50
CA PHE A 153 5.60 2.58 -8.76
C PHE A 153 6.49 3.25 -9.78
N THR A 154 5.90 3.81 -10.84
CA THR A 154 6.57 4.63 -11.84
C THR A 154 6.62 6.11 -11.46
N LYS A 155 5.71 6.55 -10.56
CA LYS A 155 5.66 7.87 -9.93
C LYS A 155 5.37 7.73 -8.45
N LEU A 156 5.88 8.63 -7.63
CA LEU A 156 5.68 8.63 -6.19
C LEU A 156 5.50 10.04 -5.63
N LEU A 157 4.39 10.28 -4.95
CA LEU A 157 4.12 11.52 -4.20
C LEU A 157 5.25 11.82 -3.20
N THR A 158 5.85 10.80 -2.60
CA THR A 158 6.98 10.93 -1.66
C THR A 158 8.27 11.42 -2.31
N LYS A 159 8.37 11.36 -3.64
CA LYS A 159 9.48 11.90 -4.45
C LYS A 159 9.15 13.25 -5.08
N GLY A 160 7.97 13.81 -4.79
CA GLY A 160 7.53 15.11 -5.31
C GLY A 160 6.75 15.02 -6.63
N ASP A 161 6.39 13.83 -7.09
CA ASP A 161 5.48 13.66 -8.23
C ASP A 161 4.06 14.13 -7.88
N LYS A 162 3.24 14.42 -8.91
CA LYS A 162 1.84 14.84 -8.73
C LYS A 162 0.90 13.72 -8.31
N CYS A 163 1.32 12.47 -8.47
CA CYS A 163 0.58 11.26 -8.09
C CYS A 163 1.56 10.12 -7.82
N CYS A 164 1.07 9.07 -7.12
CA CYS A 164 1.68 7.75 -7.26
C CYS A 164 1.03 7.07 -8.46
N ARG A 165 1.81 6.37 -9.27
CA ARG A 165 1.32 5.63 -10.44
C ARG A 165 1.96 4.26 -10.47
N TYR A 166 1.16 3.23 -10.70
CA TYR A 166 1.65 1.88 -10.97
C TYR A 166 0.83 1.21 -12.07
N ARG A 167 1.50 0.30 -12.78
CA ARG A 167 0.95 -0.45 -13.89
C ARG A 167 1.18 -1.94 -13.69
N VAL A 168 0.18 -2.73 -14.04
CA VAL A 168 0.25 -4.19 -14.13
C VAL A 168 -0.03 -4.60 -15.56
N GLU A 169 0.77 -5.49 -16.11
CA GLU A 169 0.61 -6.02 -17.46
C GLU A 169 0.52 -7.55 -17.41
N LEU A 170 -0.26 -8.12 -18.30
CA LEU A 170 -0.30 -9.55 -18.54
C LEU A 170 0.76 -9.90 -19.57
N GLU A 171 1.73 -10.75 -19.22
CA GLU A 171 2.70 -11.31 -20.18
C GLU A 171 2.00 -12.24 -21.16
N GLU A 172 2.22 -12.00 -22.43
CA GLU A 172 1.83 -12.91 -23.50
C GLU A 172 2.86 -14.07 -23.57
N ASP A 173 2.40 -15.27 -23.91
CA ASP A 173 3.26 -16.46 -24.12
C ASP A 173 4.15 -16.30 -25.36
#